data_cb5937cf45269e1f1430cd12084d2ceb
#
_entry.id   cb5937cf45269e1f1430cd12084d2ceb
#
_cell.length_a   1.000
_cell.length_b   1.000
_cell.length_c   1.000
_cell.angle_alpha   90.00
_cell.angle_beta   90.00
_cell.angle_gamma   90.00
#
_symmetry.space_group_name_H-M   'P 1'
#
loop_
_entity.id
_entity.type
_entity.pdbx_description
1 polymer ?
#
loop_
_entity_poly.entity_id
_entity_poly.type
_entity_poly.pdbx_seq_one_letter_code
_entity_poly.pdbx_strand_id
1 'polypeptide(L)'
;MKKLLTLLTVLVLAVTVLAGCTNVANTPDETPEVEVQPETVPEDEVETEAATEPEAEVEEVKVMTYDEYAAAELDAPVVIEAYVQGKQSWWDNKATVYTQDENGAYFLYELACTEEDYALLDGGTKIRVSGYKAEWACEFEIVDGTFEIIEGSYIAEPVDATAWLGTDELIKHQNKLVYFTGMTVEEITFKNEGGDDIYVKLSKDDNVYDFCVERYLTDPETEVYKAVSALEAGDVIDVTGFLYWYEGVNTHITDVKAAQ
;
A
#
# COMPACT_ATOMS: atom_id res chain seq x y z
N MET A 1 -21.48 -28.22 44.29
CA MET A 1 -22.93 -28.46 44.14
C MET A 1 -23.40 -27.73 42.87
N LYS A 2 -24.07 -28.50 42.04
CA LYS A 2 -24.91 -28.10 40.88
C LYS A 2 -24.27 -27.40 39.68
N LYS A 3 -24.04 -28.26 38.68
CA LYS A 3 -23.91 -28.00 37.24
C LYS A 3 -25.17 -27.32 36.72
N LEU A 4 -25.02 -26.33 35.82
CA LEU A 4 -26.10 -26.03 34.86
C LEU A 4 -25.53 -25.99 33.45
N LEU A 5 -25.88 -26.98 32.70
CA LEU A 5 -25.62 -27.21 31.28
C LEU A 5 -26.75 -26.52 30.50
N THR A 6 -26.43 -25.57 29.63
CA THR A 6 -27.45 -25.04 28.69
C THR A 6 -27.05 -25.39 27.27
N LEU A 7 -27.79 -26.30 26.73
CA LEU A 7 -27.82 -26.77 25.35
C LEU A 7 -28.51 -25.72 24.48
N LEU A 8 -27.90 -25.22 23.42
CA LEU A 8 -28.59 -24.39 22.44
C LEU A 8 -28.51 -25.07 21.05
N THR A 9 -29.66 -25.35 20.57
CA THR A 9 -30.05 -26.12 19.39
C THR A 9 -29.72 -25.36 18.09
N VAL A 10 -29.07 -26.07 17.15
CA VAL A 10 -28.83 -25.65 15.76
C VAL A 10 -30.15 -25.81 14.98
N LEU A 11 -30.62 -24.77 14.30
CA LEU A 11 -31.69 -24.86 13.30
C LEU A 11 -31.10 -24.67 11.90
N VAL A 12 -30.99 -25.75 11.18
CA VAL A 12 -30.63 -25.81 9.76
C VAL A 12 -31.94 -25.61 8.95
N LEU A 13 -31.96 -24.58 8.10
CA LEU A 13 -33.02 -24.43 7.09
C LEU A 13 -32.37 -24.62 5.70
N ALA A 14 -32.64 -25.79 5.12
CA ALA A 14 -32.36 -26.08 3.73
C ALA A 14 -33.54 -25.63 2.87
N VAL A 15 -33.27 -24.82 1.86
CA VAL A 15 -34.23 -24.56 0.76
C VAL A 15 -33.62 -25.04 -0.55
N THR A 16 -34.15 -26.13 -1.04
CA THR A 16 -33.95 -26.67 -2.39
C THR A 16 -34.99 -26.07 -3.33
N VAL A 17 -34.59 -25.53 -4.47
CA VAL A 17 -35.49 -25.35 -5.62
C VAL A 17 -34.82 -25.93 -6.86
N LEU A 18 -35.56 -26.83 -7.49
CA LEU A 18 -35.20 -27.60 -8.67
C LEU A 18 -35.46 -26.84 -10.00
N ALA A 19 -34.55 -27.05 -10.91
CA ALA A 19 -34.70 -27.43 -12.33
C ALA A 19 -35.74 -26.74 -13.24
N GLY A 20 -35.25 -26.37 -14.41
CA GLY A 20 -36.01 -26.10 -15.61
C GLY A 20 -35.13 -25.91 -16.84
N CYS A 21 -34.76 -27.02 -17.48
CA CYS A 21 -34.19 -27.01 -18.83
C CYS A 21 -35.26 -26.80 -19.87
N THR A 22 -35.06 -25.96 -20.89
CA THR A 22 -35.58 -26.20 -22.24
C THR A 22 -34.64 -25.63 -23.30
N ASN A 23 -34.06 -26.53 -24.10
CA ASN A 23 -33.47 -26.27 -25.40
C ASN A 23 -34.56 -25.92 -26.43
N VAL A 24 -34.30 -24.88 -27.26
CA VAL A 24 -34.85 -24.84 -28.63
C VAL A 24 -33.76 -24.29 -29.55
N ALA A 25 -33.31 -25.14 -30.46
CA ALA A 25 -32.59 -24.77 -31.66
C ALA A 25 -33.56 -24.27 -32.72
N ASN A 26 -33.23 -23.24 -33.50
CA ASN A 26 -33.50 -23.24 -34.95
C ASN A 26 -32.65 -22.22 -35.72
N THR A 27 -32.26 -22.64 -36.85
CA THR A 27 -31.42 -22.14 -37.93
C THR A 27 -32.09 -21.07 -38.82
N PRO A 28 -31.43 -20.61 -39.92
CA PRO A 28 -31.30 -19.18 -40.24
C PRO A 28 -32.33 -18.75 -41.29
N ASP A 29 -32.55 -17.46 -41.40
CA ASP A 29 -33.27 -16.91 -42.54
C ASP A 29 -32.63 -15.64 -43.08
N GLU A 30 -32.82 -15.51 -44.34
CA GLU A 30 -32.14 -14.83 -45.39
C GLU A 30 -32.12 -13.29 -45.34
N THR A 31 -31.06 -12.72 -45.90
CA THR A 31 -30.91 -11.33 -46.38
C THR A 31 -31.92 -10.91 -47.43
N PRO A 32 -32.27 -9.64 -47.50
CA PRO A 32 -32.37 -8.99 -48.82
C PRO A 32 -31.41 -7.81 -48.97
N GLU A 33 -30.63 -7.91 -50.00
CA GLU A 33 -29.88 -6.88 -50.65
C GLU A 33 -30.80 -5.74 -51.09
N VAL A 34 -30.49 -4.49 -50.73
CA VAL A 34 -31.08 -3.29 -51.33
C VAL A 34 -29.98 -2.50 -52.00
N GLU A 35 -30.05 -2.53 -53.30
CA GLU A 35 -29.29 -1.72 -54.25
C GLU A 35 -29.72 -0.25 -54.15
N VAL A 36 -28.81 0.67 -53.84
CA VAL A 36 -29.07 2.11 -53.88
C VAL A 36 -28.10 2.75 -54.88
N GLN A 37 -28.66 3.30 -55.92
CA GLN A 37 -27.99 4.11 -56.95
C GLN A 37 -27.54 5.47 -56.37
N PRO A 38 -26.47 6.08 -56.95
CA PRO A 38 -25.96 7.37 -56.48
C PRO A 38 -26.76 8.53 -57.04
N GLU A 39 -27.37 9.34 -56.19
CA GLU A 39 -27.85 10.69 -56.56
C GLU A 39 -26.73 11.70 -56.31
N THR A 40 -26.46 12.46 -57.36
CA THR A 40 -25.57 13.63 -57.34
C THR A 40 -26.26 14.82 -56.70
N VAL A 41 -25.62 15.42 -55.68
CA VAL A 41 -26.04 16.68 -55.06
C VAL A 41 -24.92 17.72 -55.26
N PRO A 42 -25.26 19.02 -55.56
CA PRO A 42 -24.27 20.03 -55.96
C PRO A 42 -23.43 20.55 -54.82
N GLU A 43 -22.20 20.89 -55.11
CA GLU A 43 -21.25 21.60 -54.28
C GLU A 43 -21.85 22.95 -53.82
N ASP A 44 -22.04 23.11 -52.51
CA ASP A 44 -22.24 24.41 -51.89
C ASP A 44 -21.02 24.69 -51.02
N GLU A 45 -20.31 25.76 -51.32
CA GLU A 45 -19.14 26.21 -50.55
C GLU A 45 -19.58 26.61 -49.13
N VAL A 46 -19.15 25.82 -48.15
CA VAL A 46 -19.26 26.19 -46.73
C VAL A 46 -17.88 26.67 -46.27
N GLU A 47 -17.77 27.95 -46.06
CA GLU A 47 -16.67 28.58 -45.33
C GLU A 47 -16.52 27.91 -43.97
N THR A 48 -15.39 27.21 -43.78
CA THR A 48 -15.05 26.62 -42.50
C THR A 48 -14.46 27.71 -41.61
N GLU A 49 -15.30 28.32 -40.77
CA GLU A 49 -14.79 29.03 -39.60
C GLU A 49 -14.07 28.02 -38.73
N ALA A 50 -12.76 28.20 -38.60
CA ALA A 50 -11.95 27.47 -37.65
C ALA A 50 -12.42 27.81 -36.24
N ALA A 51 -13.26 26.96 -35.66
CA ALA A 51 -13.54 27.00 -34.24
C ALA A 51 -12.23 26.68 -33.52
N THR A 52 -11.61 27.67 -32.95
CA THR A 52 -10.54 27.50 -31.97
C THR A 52 -11.16 26.82 -30.77
N GLU A 53 -10.86 25.50 -30.60
CA GLU A 53 -11.15 24.84 -29.32
C GLU A 53 -10.48 25.64 -28.22
N PRO A 54 -11.19 25.94 -27.12
CA PRO A 54 -10.53 26.57 -25.97
C PRO A 54 -9.47 25.59 -25.47
N GLU A 55 -8.21 26.04 -25.51
CA GLU A 55 -7.13 25.40 -24.75
C GLU A 55 -7.62 25.25 -23.31
N ALA A 56 -7.87 24.02 -22.89
CA ALA A 56 -8.19 23.75 -21.49
C ALA A 56 -7.00 24.26 -20.67
N GLU A 57 -7.22 25.28 -19.84
CA GLU A 57 -6.27 25.64 -18.80
C GLU A 57 -6.01 24.37 -18.00
N VAL A 58 -4.80 23.81 -18.13
CA VAL A 58 -4.32 22.76 -17.26
C VAL A 58 -4.19 23.42 -15.88
N GLU A 59 -5.18 23.22 -15.00
CA GLU A 59 -5.05 23.63 -13.61
C GLU A 59 -3.80 22.94 -13.08
N GLU A 60 -2.81 23.75 -12.71
CA GLU A 60 -1.55 23.27 -12.14
C GLU A 60 -1.88 22.59 -10.80
N VAL A 61 -1.82 21.27 -10.76
CA VAL A 61 -2.16 20.49 -9.57
C VAL A 61 -1.18 20.86 -8.46
N LYS A 62 -1.68 21.50 -7.39
CA LYS A 62 -0.84 21.90 -6.27
C LYS A 62 -0.33 20.67 -5.52
N VAL A 63 0.97 20.46 -5.56
CA VAL A 63 1.66 19.44 -4.73
C VAL A 63 1.78 19.98 -3.30
N MET A 64 1.38 19.17 -2.32
CA MET A 64 1.47 19.48 -0.89
C MET A 64 2.89 19.28 -0.37
N THR A 65 3.31 20.14 0.53
CA THR A 65 4.46 19.87 1.41
C THR A 65 4.09 18.81 2.44
N TYR A 66 5.09 18.19 3.11
CA TYR A 66 4.80 17.24 4.19
C TYR A 66 3.96 17.86 5.31
N ASP A 67 4.25 19.11 5.71
CA ASP A 67 3.48 19.81 6.74
C ASP A 67 2.01 20.04 6.32
N GLU A 68 1.76 20.37 5.06
CA GLU A 68 0.41 20.50 4.51
C GLU A 68 -0.33 19.15 4.49
N TYR A 69 0.35 18.07 4.10
CA TYR A 69 -0.19 16.72 4.17
C TYR A 69 -0.48 16.29 5.62
N ALA A 70 0.47 16.52 6.53
CA ALA A 70 0.30 16.15 7.93
C ALA A 70 -0.90 16.89 8.57
N ALA A 71 -1.11 18.16 8.20
CA ALA A 71 -2.22 18.98 8.66
C ALA A 71 -3.56 18.74 7.94
N ALA A 72 -3.57 18.02 6.82
CA ALA A 72 -4.79 17.71 6.09
C ALA A 72 -5.73 16.85 6.95
N GLU A 73 -7.04 17.09 6.82
CA GLU A 73 -8.07 16.27 7.48
C GLU A 73 -8.11 14.86 6.87
N LEU A 74 -8.64 13.90 7.62
CA LEU A 74 -8.94 12.57 7.08
C LEU A 74 -9.98 12.69 5.96
N ASP A 75 -9.89 11.79 4.98
CA ASP A 75 -10.69 11.77 3.75
C ASP A 75 -10.47 12.99 2.81
N ALA A 76 -9.52 13.88 3.14
CA ALA A 76 -9.15 14.97 2.26
C ALA A 76 -8.37 14.45 1.04
N PRO A 77 -8.64 15.02 -0.17
CA PRO A 77 -7.80 14.74 -1.32
C PRO A 77 -6.40 15.32 -1.11
N VAL A 78 -5.39 14.55 -1.44
CA VAL A 78 -3.98 14.93 -1.29
C VAL A 78 -3.22 14.67 -2.58
N VAL A 79 -2.24 15.54 -2.85
CA VAL A 79 -1.26 15.32 -3.92
C VAL A 79 0.12 15.57 -3.35
N ILE A 80 0.99 14.56 -3.44
CA ILE A 80 2.35 14.62 -2.91
C ILE A 80 3.37 14.22 -3.97
N GLU A 81 4.62 14.59 -3.77
CA GLU A 81 5.76 14.05 -4.47
C GLU A 81 6.72 13.43 -3.46
N ALA A 82 7.10 12.19 -3.69
CA ALA A 82 8.01 11.46 -2.82
C ALA A 82 8.83 10.44 -3.61
N TYR A 83 9.77 9.81 -2.93
CA TYR A 83 10.67 8.82 -3.53
C TYR A 83 10.42 7.45 -2.92
N VAL A 84 10.30 6.44 -3.75
CA VAL A 84 10.15 5.05 -3.33
C VAL A 84 11.36 4.65 -2.47
N GLN A 85 11.11 4.06 -1.32
CA GLN A 85 12.15 3.50 -0.44
C GLN A 85 12.01 1.99 -0.30
N GLY A 86 10.80 1.47 -0.47
CA GLY A 86 10.47 0.06 -0.49
C GLY A 86 9.08 -0.16 -1.04
N LYS A 87 8.79 -1.37 -1.45
CA LYS A 87 7.46 -1.77 -1.94
C LYS A 87 7.16 -3.19 -1.53
N GLN A 88 5.88 -3.46 -1.24
CA GLN A 88 5.39 -4.82 -1.06
C GLN A 88 5.21 -5.51 -2.40
N SER A 89 5.10 -6.82 -2.40
CA SER A 89 4.83 -7.61 -3.61
C SER A 89 3.58 -7.12 -4.33
N TRP A 90 3.67 -7.02 -5.65
CA TRP A 90 2.51 -6.67 -6.49
C TRP A 90 1.40 -7.70 -6.38
N TRP A 91 0.17 -7.23 -6.29
CA TRP A 91 -1.00 -8.09 -6.22
C TRP A 91 -2.25 -7.38 -6.77
N ASP A 92 -3.02 -8.05 -7.59
CA ASP A 92 -4.34 -7.63 -8.09
C ASP A 92 -4.38 -6.19 -8.65
N ASN A 93 -3.41 -5.83 -9.49
CA ASN A 93 -3.22 -4.49 -10.05
C ASN A 93 -3.04 -3.38 -9.00
N LYS A 94 -2.38 -3.70 -7.89
CA LYS A 94 -2.12 -2.79 -6.79
C LYS A 94 -0.68 -2.90 -6.31
N ALA A 95 -0.17 -1.77 -5.80
CA ALA A 95 1.12 -1.68 -5.13
C ALA A 95 0.98 -0.97 -3.78
N THR A 96 1.54 -1.54 -2.73
CA THR A 96 1.75 -0.88 -1.44
C THR A 96 3.20 -0.43 -1.37
N VAL A 97 3.42 0.87 -1.13
CA VAL A 97 4.73 1.50 -1.31
C VAL A 97 5.09 2.37 -0.10
N TYR A 98 6.32 2.20 0.39
CA TYR A 98 6.93 3.05 1.40
C TYR A 98 7.70 4.15 0.68
N THR A 99 7.34 5.40 0.93
CA THR A 99 7.97 6.54 0.27
C THR A 99 8.44 7.57 1.28
N GLN A 100 9.48 8.31 0.92
CA GLN A 100 10.05 9.35 1.77
C GLN A 100 10.66 10.46 0.91
N ASP A 101 10.59 11.70 1.39
CA ASP A 101 11.39 12.83 0.93
C ASP A 101 12.30 13.33 2.06
N GLU A 102 12.96 14.46 1.86
CA GLU A 102 13.84 15.06 2.88
C GLU A 102 13.06 15.52 4.14
N ASN A 103 11.76 15.81 4.03
CA ASN A 103 10.95 16.41 5.09
C ASN A 103 10.10 15.36 5.82
N GLY A 104 9.56 14.37 5.10
CA GLY A 104 8.65 13.39 5.67
C GLY A 104 8.56 12.10 4.89
N ALA A 105 7.70 11.21 5.36
CA ALA A 105 7.48 9.92 4.75
C ALA A 105 5.98 9.61 4.65
N TYR A 106 5.62 8.80 3.65
CA TYR A 106 4.23 8.50 3.35
C TYR A 106 4.10 7.00 3.07
N PHE A 107 3.09 6.39 3.67
CA PHE A 107 2.68 5.03 3.36
C PHE A 107 1.56 5.06 2.33
N LEU A 108 1.78 4.44 1.20
CA LEU A 108 0.85 4.43 0.07
C LEU A 108 0.21 3.04 0.00
N TYR A 109 -1.04 2.95 0.43
CA TYR A 109 -1.71 1.67 0.53
C TYR A 109 -2.50 1.36 -0.72
N GLU A 110 -2.18 0.21 -1.34
CA GLU A 110 -2.90 -0.36 -2.49
C GLU A 110 -3.12 0.62 -3.66
N LEU A 111 -2.09 1.40 -4.04
CA LEU A 111 -2.15 2.24 -5.24
C LEU A 111 -2.54 1.43 -6.48
N ALA A 112 -3.40 1.98 -7.32
CA ALA A 112 -3.68 1.41 -8.63
C ALA A 112 -2.37 1.34 -9.45
N CYS A 113 -1.94 0.11 -9.80
CA CYS A 113 -0.62 -0.14 -10.37
C CYS A 113 -0.62 -1.36 -11.27
N THR A 114 -0.30 -1.19 -12.55
CA THR A 114 -0.08 -2.32 -13.44
C THR A 114 1.22 -3.06 -13.06
N GLU A 115 1.37 -4.31 -13.49
CA GLU A 115 2.61 -5.06 -13.26
C GLU A 115 3.81 -4.40 -13.97
N GLU A 116 3.58 -3.77 -15.12
CA GLU A 116 4.60 -3.02 -15.86
C GLU A 116 5.05 -1.78 -15.10
N ASP A 117 4.12 -0.99 -14.56
CA ASP A 117 4.44 0.18 -13.73
C ASP A 117 5.10 -0.21 -12.42
N TYR A 118 4.63 -1.30 -11.80
CA TYR A 118 5.25 -1.84 -10.58
C TYR A 118 6.73 -2.18 -10.77
N ALA A 119 7.09 -2.72 -11.94
CA ALA A 119 8.50 -3.03 -12.25
C ALA A 119 9.39 -1.78 -12.30
N LEU A 120 8.81 -0.58 -12.49
CA LEU A 120 9.54 0.69 -12.53
C LEU A 120 9.65 1.38 -11.15
N LEU A 121 8.92 0.91 -10.14
CA LEU A 121 8.94 1.46 -8.77
C LEU A 121 10.17 0.94 -7.99
N ASP A 122 11.35 1.19 -8.48
CA ASP A 122 12.60 0.84 -7.79
C ASP A 122 12.94 1.86 -6.70
N GLY A 123 13.77 1.46 -5.72
CA GLY A 123 14.25 2.36 -4.67
C GLY A 123 14.90 3.62 -5.26
N GLY A 124 14.44 4.78 -4.80
CA GLY A 124 14.87 6.10 -5.26
C GLY A 124 14.02 6.68 -6.39
N THR A 125 13.13 5.93 -7.04
CA THR A 125 12.24 6.45 -8.07
C THR A 125 11.33 7.54 -7.51
N LYS A 126 11.29 8.71 -8.16
CA LYS A 126 10.38 9.79 -7.79
C LYS A 126 9.02 9.59 -8.40
N ILE A 127 7.99 9.69 -7.58
CA ILE A 127 6.60 9.61 -8.00
C ILE A 127 5.79 10.80 -7.50
N ARG A 128 4.80 11.22 -8.29
CA ARG A 128 3.72 12.09 -7.84
C ARG A 128 2.49 11.24 -7.62
N VAL A 129 1.87 11.37 -6.46
CA VAL A 129 0.72 10.57 -6.04
C VAL A 129 -0.47 11.47 -5.78
N SER A 130 -1.63 11.09 -6.30
CA SER A 130 -2.93 11.69 -6.00
C SER A 130 -3.81 10.63 -5.34
N GLY A 131 -4.39 10.94 -4.19
CA GLY A 131 -5.22 10.00 -3.43
C GLY A 131 -5.93 10.70 -2.29
N TYR A 132 -6.30 9.95 -1.26
CA TYR A 132 -6.98 10.48 -0.09
C TYR A 132 -6.21 10.10 1.18
N LYS A 133 -6.08 11.06 2.11
CA LYS A 133 -5.49 10.77 3.42
C LYS A 133 -6.44 9.91 4.24
N ALA A 134 -5.94 8.79 4.74
CA ALA A 134 -6.69 7.90 5.62
C ALA A 134 -5.91 7.60 6.89
N GLU A 135 -6.58 6.96 7.84
CA GLU A 135 -5.97 6.43 9.04
C GLU A 135 -6.47 4.99 9.26
N TRP A 136 -5.54 4.07 9.44
CA TRP A 136 -5.81 2.70 9.82
C TRP A 136 -5.01 2.31 11.07
N ALA A 137 -5.69 2.00 12.17
CA ALA A 137 -5.04 1.58 13.43
C ALA A 137 -3.91 2.52 13.89
N CYS A 138 -4.10 3.83 13.76
CA CYS A 138 -3.15 4.92 14.03
C CYS A 138 -2.04 5.07 12.97
N GLU A 139 -2.06 4.32 11.88
CA GLU A 139 -1.20 4.55 10.72
C GLU A 139 -1.86 5.56 9.77
N PHE A 140 -1.13 6.64 9.42
CA PHE A 140 -1.57 7.56 8.37
C PHE A 140 -1.10 7.08 7.01
N GLU A 141 -2.05 6.89 6.11
CA GLU A 141 -1.82 6.34 4.79
C GLU A 141 -2.49 7.17 3.69
N ILE A 142 -2.07 6.98 2.45
CA ILE A 142 -2.75 7.49 1.26
C ILE A 142 -3.40 6.29 0.58
N VAL A 143 -4.73 6.37 0.42
CA VAL A 143 -5.58 5.32 -0.17
C VAL A 143 -6.23 5.78 -1.47
N ASP A 144 -6.78 4.84 -2.22
CA ASP A 144 -7.44 5.08 -3.52
C ASP A 144 -6.57 5.91 -4.47
N GLY A 145 -5.26 5.72 -4.35
CA GLY A 145 -4.27 6.53 -5.03
C GLY A 145 -3.95 6.06 -6.45
N THR A 146 -3.57 7.04 -7.26
CA THR A 146 -2.92 6.86 -8.54
C THR A 146 -1.57 7.57 -8.52
N PHE A 147 -0.65 7.20 -9.40
CA PHE A 147 0.66 7.83 -9.46
C PHE A 147 1.16 8.03 -10.88
N GLU A 148 2.12 8.93 -11.01
CA GLU A 148 2.97 9.08 -12.19
C GLU A 148 4.43 9.09 -11.78
N ILE A 149 5.29 8.47 -12.60
CA ILE A 149 6.74 8.52 -12.40
C ILE A 149 7.24 9.83 -13.00
N ILE A 150 8.00 10.57 -12.22
CA ILE A 150 8.56 11.87 -12.62
C ILE A 150 10.08 11.88 -12.46
N GLU A 151 10.74 12.89 -13.04
CA GLU A 151 12.19 13.01 -12.95
C GLU A 151 12.65 13.30 -11.52
N GLY A 152 13.65 12.56 -11.07
CA GLY A 152 14.30 12.71 -9.76
C GLY A 152 14.72 11.39 -9.17
N SER A 153 15.64 11.43 -8.21
CA SER A 153 16.09 10.24 -7.46
C SER A 153 16.57 10.64 -6.07
N TYR A 154 16.16 9.89 -5.06
CA TYR A 154 16.59 10.06 -3.67
C TYR A 154 16.44 8.75 -2.90
N ILE A 155 17.47 8.36 -2.19
CA ILE A 155 17.46 7.25 -1.21
C ILE A 155 17.65 7.86 0.17
N ALA A 156 16.73 7.59 1.07
CA ALA A 156 16.79 8.06 2.45
C ALA A 156 17.87 7.31 3.23
N GLU A 157 18.65 8.04 4.01
CA GLU A 157 19.48 7.44 5.05
C GLU A 157 18.63 7.18 6.30
N PRO A 158 18.74 6.00 6.95
CA PRO A 158 17.97 5.72 8.15
C PRO A 158 18.36 6.64 9.30
N VAL A 159 17.38 7.11 10.05
CA VAL A 159 17.58 8.03 11.18
C VAL A 159 17.57 7.26 12.50
N ASP A 160 18.48 7.59 13.42
CA ASP A 160 18.47 7.00 14.78
C ASP A 160 17.23 7.45 15.55
N ALA A 161 16.33 6.53 15.79
CA ALA A 161 15.08 6.74 16.53
C ALA A 161 15.15 6.16 17.97
N THR A 162 16.29 5.62 18.37
CA THR A 162 16.45 4.95 19.67
C THR A 162 16.03 5.84 20.85
N ALA A 163 16.44 7.12 20.82
CA ALA A 163 16.12 8.08 21.89
C ALA A 163 14.65 8.55 21.88
N TRP A 164 13.90 8.29 20.83
CA TRP A 164 12.47 8.65 20.71
C TRP A 164 11.53 7.57 21.25
N LEU A 165 12.03 6.37 21.47
CA LEU A 165 11.24 5.26 22.03
C LEU A 165 10.58 5.67 23.35
N GLY A 166 9.28 5.40 23.46
CA GLY A 166 8.48 5.75 24.64
C GLY A 166 8.15 7.23 24.80
N THR A 167 8.43 8.07 23.80
CA THR A 167 8.12 9.51 23.81
C THR A 167 7.13 9.88 22.70
N ASP A 168 6.46 11.04 22.86
CA ASP A 168 5.56 11.61 21.82
C ASP A 168 6.31 12.10 20.57
N GLU A 169 7.65 12.04 20.58
CA GLU A 169 8.45 12.42 19.40
C GLU A 169 8.38 11.35 18.31
N LEU A 170 8.35 10.07 18.71
CA LEU A 170 8.45 8.96 17.78
C LEU A 170 7.36 8.99 16.68
N ILE A 171 6.10 9.23 17.07
CA ILE A 171 4.98 9.24 16.12
C ILE A 171 5.08 10.34 15.05
N LYS A 172 5.80 11.43 15.32
CA LYS A 172 6.01 12.51 14.35
C LYS A 172 6.90 12.10 13.18
N HIS A 173 7.57 10.96 13.32
CA HIS A 173 8.45 10.40 12.31
C HIS A 173 7.85 9.14 11.64
N GLN A 174 6.54 8.96 11.78
CA GLN A 174 5.83 7.84 11.17
C GLN A 174 6.20 7.68 9.68
N ASN A 175 6.31 6.44 9.24
CA ASN A 175 6.69 6.00 7.90
C ASN A 175 8.16 6.23 7.49
N LYS A 176 8.95 7.00 8.24
CA LYS A 176 10.36 7.20 7.91
C LYS A 176 11.16 5.91 8.04
N LEU A 177 12.20 5.82 7.23
CA LEU A 177 13.25 4.82 7.42
C LEU A 177 14.05 5.19 8.66
N VAL A 178 14.05 4.33 9.67
CA VAL A 178 14.70 4.56 10.96
C VAL A 178 15.52 3.36 11.37
N TYR A 179 16.42 3.55 12.35
CA TYR A 179 17.05 2.43 13.03
C TYR A 179 16.99 2.62 14.56
N PHE A 180 17.09 1.48 15.26
CA PHE A 180 17.15 1.41 16.70
C PHE A 180 18.37 0.57 17.10
N THR A 181 19.12 1.00 18.13
CA THR A 181 20.33 0.33 18.56
C THR A 181 20.19 -0.35 19.92
N GLY A 182 20.83 -1.50 20.06
CA GLY A 182 20.91 -2.25 21.32
C GLY A 182 19.53 -2.64 21.83
N MET A 183 18.66 -3.13 20.97
CA MET A 183 17.34 -3.66 21.30
C MET A 183 17.48 -5.11 21.73
N THR A 184 16.83 -5.51 22.81
CA THR A 184 16.83 -6.89 23.29
C THR A 184 15.60 -7.62 22.76
N VAL A 185 15.82 -8.78 22.16
CA VAL A 185 14.74 -9.68 21.69
C VAL A 185 14.02 -10.31 22.90
N GLU A 186 12.72 -10.05 23.01
CA GLU A 186 11.86 -10.62 24.07
C GLU A 186 11.07 -11.84 23.56
N GLU A 187 10.50 -11.72 22.36
CA GLU A 187 9.64 -12.75 21.78
C GLU A 187 9.69 -12.69 20.24
N ILE A 188 9.64 -13.87 19.61
CA ILE A 188 9.45 -14.03 18.18
C ILE A 188 8.27 -14.97 17.97
N THR A 189 7.29 -14.50 17.19
CA THR A 189 6.08 -15.26 16.87
C THR A 189 5.85 -15.27 15.37
N PHE A 190 5.73 -16.45 14.80
CA PHE A 190 5.36 -16.61 13.38
C PHE A 190 3.84 -16.61 13.26
N LYS A 191 3.30 -15.79 12.37
CA LYS A 191 1.85 -15.69 12.13
C LYS A 191 1.25 -17.02 11.71
N ASN A 192 1.95 -17.72 10.82
CA ASN A 192 1.62 -19.09 10.37
C ASN A 192 2.92 -19.89 10.21
N GLU A 193 2.79 -21.17 9.89
CA GLU A 193 3.95 -21.97 9.53
C GLU A 193 4.44 -21.61 8.11
N GLY A 194 5.76 -21.46 7.93
CA GLY A 194 6.39 -21.50 6.62
C GLY A 194 6.32 -20.22 5.78
N GLY A 195 6.88 -19.12 6.26
CA GLY A 195 7.15 -17.96 5.40
C GLY A 195 6.03 -16.92 5.36
N ASP A 196 5.35 -16.71 6.46
CA ASP A 196 4.42 -15.60 6.69
C ASP A 196 5.10 -14.53 7.55
N ASP A 197 4.36 -13.52 8.00
CA ASP A 197 4.87 -12.47 8.86
C ASP A 197 5.53 -13.01 10.11
N ILE A 198 6.58 -12.32 10.57
CA ILE A 198 7.23 -12.59 11.86
C ILE A 198 6.99 -11.39 12.76
N TYR A 199 6.28 -11.60 13.85
CA TYR A 199 6.10 -10.60 14.90
C TYR A 199 7.23 -10.70 15.90
N VAL A 200 7.89 -9.59 16.17
CA VAL A 200 9.06 -9.51 17.04
C VAL A 200 8.80 -8.48 18.12
N LYS A 201 8.92 -8.89 19.38
CA LYS A 201 8.93 -7.96 20.50
C LYS A 201 10.35 -7.65 20.90
N LEU A 202 10.69 -6.38 20.85
CA LEU A 202 12.00 -5.88 21.24
C LEU A 202 11.85 -4.95 22.44
N SER A 203 12.74 -5.08 23.41
CA SER A 203 12.77 -4.18 24.57
C SER A 203 13.93 -3.20 24.55
N LYS A 204 13.69 -2.04 25.14
CA LYS A 204 14.68 -1.01 25.47
C LYS A 204 14.25 -0.30 26.73
N ASP A 205 15.17 -0.14 27.70
CA ASP A 205 14.95 0.58 28.96
C ASP A 205 13.65 0.14 29.69
N ASP A 206 13.46 -1.18 29.84
CA ASP A 206 12.30 -1.85 30.47
C ASP A 206 10.94 -1.69 29.73
N ASN A 207 10.93 -1.08 28.54
CA ASN A 207 9.74 -1.00 27.70
C ASN A 207 9.84 -1.98 26.53
N VAL A 208 8.71 -2.54 26.13
CA VAL A 208 8.60 -3.48 25.01
C VAL A 208 7.85 -2.81 23.85
N TYR A 209 8.34 -3.02 22.65
CA TYR A 209 7.82 -2.46 21.40
C TYR A 209 7.61 -3.58 20.39
N ASP A 210 6.58 -3.43 19.55
CA ASP A 210 6.27 -4.39 18.51
C ASP A 210 6.99 -4.02 17.20
N PHE A 211 7.51 -5.04 16.52
CA PHE A 211 8.14 -4.97 15.21
C PHE A 211 7.59 -6.11 14.36
N CYS A 212 7.65 -5.96 13.05
CA CYS A 212 7.18 -6.97 12.12
C CYS A 212 8.15 -7.16 10.94
N VAL A 213 8.46 -8.40 10.62
CA VAL A 213 8.90 -8.71 9.25
C VAL A 213 7.63 -8.95 8.45
N GLU A 214 7.22 -7.96 7.69
CA GLU A 214 6.08 -8.04 6.80
C GLU A 214 6.52 -8.79 5.52
N ARG A 215 5.92 -9.96 5.28
CA ARG A 215 6.40 -10.90 4.26
C ARG A 215 6.32 -10.38 2.83
N TYR A 216 5.40 -9.47 2.54
CA TYR A 216 5.27 -8.91 1.20
C TYR A 216 6.29 -7.80 0.94
N LEU A 217 6.84 -7.17 2.00
CA LEU A 217 7.97 -6.25 1.93
C LEU A 217 9.30 -7.01 1.96
N THR A 218 9.42 -7.99 2.87
CA THR A 218 10.65 -8.73 3.14
C THR A 218 10.39 -10.21 2.89
N ASP A 219 10.59 -10.63 1.64
CA ASP A 219 10.33 -11.99 1.19
C ASP A 219 11.10 -13.05 2.03
N PRO A 220 10.49 -14.20 2.33
CA PRO A 220 11.12 -15.27 3.12
C PRO A 220 12.47 -15.79 2.60
N GLU A 221 12.77 -15.60 1.33
CA GLU A 221 14.06 -15.97 0.76
C GLU A 221 15.19 -14.96 1.02
N THR A 222 14.84 -13.78 1.53
CA THR A 222 15.83 -12.73 1.85
C THR A 222 16.70 -13.09 3.06
N GLU A 223 17.90 -12.53 3.11
CA GLU A 223 18.80 -12.71 4.25
C GLU A 223 18.22 -12.07 5.52
N VAL A 224 17.46 -10.99 5.40
CA VAL A 224 16.81 -10.31 6.54
C VAL A 224 15.76 -11.22 7.19
N TYR A 225 14.86 -11.81 6.39
CA TYR A 225 13.85 -12.75 6.89
C TYR A 225 14.52 -13.93 7.61
N LYS A 226 15.54 -14.52 7.00
CA LYS A 226 16.30 -15.64 7.57
C LYS A 226 17.02 -15.25 8.86
N ALA A 227 17.63 -14.06 8.90
CA ALA A 227 18.31 -13.56 10.08
C ALA A 227 17.35 -13.35 11.25
N VAL A 228 16.18 -12.68 11.01
CA VAL A 228 15.17 -12.49 12.04
C VAL A 228 14.56 -13.81 12.50
N SER A 229 14.34 -14.77 11.58
CA SER A 229 13.83 -16.11 11.93
C SER A 229 14.77 -16.91 12.84
N ALA A 230 16.05 -16.57 12.85
CA ALA A 230 17.08 -17.26 13.62
C ALA A 230 17.38 -16.59 14.98
N LEU A 231 16.78 -15.43 15.28
CA LEU A 231 16.97 -14.76 16.56
C LEU A 231 16.34 -15.55 17.71
N GLU A 232 16.94 -15.43 18.88
CA GLU A 232 16.46 -16.04 20.12
C GLU A 232 16.19 -14.97 21.19
N ALA A 233 15.28 -15.25 22.12
CA ALA A 233 15.04 -14.35 23.23
C ALA A 233 16.33 -14.12 24.04
N GLY A 234 16.65 -12.85 24.29
CA GLY A 234 17.89 -12.42 24.96
C GLY A 234 18.98 -11.95 23.98
N ASP A 235 18.83 -12.16 22.66
CA ASP A 235 19.73 -11.56 21.68
C ASP A 235 19.64 -10.03 21.75
N VAL A 236 20.77 -9.35 21.52
CA VAL A 236 20.83 -7.89 21.46
C VAL A 236 21.21 -7.48 20.03
N ILE A 237 20.32 -6.70 19.41
CA ILE A 237 20.41 -6.36 17.98
C ILE A 237 20.28 -4.86 17.74
N ASP A 238 20.83 -4.42 16.61
CA ASP A 238 20.44 -3.17 15.96
C ASP A 238 19.49 -3.51 14.81
N VAL A 239 18.38 -2.79 14.70
CA VAL A 239 17.30 -3.06 13.74
C VAL A 239 16.98 -1.81 12.94
N THR A 240 16.82 -1.97 11.61
CA THR A 240 16.41 -0.90 10.69
C THR A 240 15.07 -1.27 10.07
N GLY A 241 14.21 -0.29 9.85
CA GLY A 241 12.91 -0.51 9.20
C GLY A 241 12.13 0.77 8.95
N PHE A 242 10.98 0.62 8.31
CA PHE A 242 10.01 1.70 8.17
C PHE A 242 9.18 1.81 9.44
N LEU A 243 9.09 2.99 10.01
CA LEU A 243 8.42 3.27 11.27
C LEU A 243 6.89 3.24 11.08
N TYR A 244 6.37 2.05 10.86
CA TYR A 244 4.95 1.78 10.69
C TYR A 244 4.22 1.74 12.05
N TRP A 245 2.92 1.96 12.05
CA TRP A 245 2.05 1.95 13.22
C TRP A 245 0.92 0.93 13.08
N TYR A 246 0.64 0.19 14.15
CA TYR A 246 -0.56 -0.62 14.28
C TYR A 246 -1.01 -0.62 15.75
N GLU A 247 -1.93 0.28 16.10
CA GLU A 247 -2.33 0.58 17.49
C GLU A 247 -1.17 1.00 18.41
N GLY A 248 0.02 1.17 17.87
CA GLY A 248 1.30 1.48 18.51
C GLY A 248 2.44 1.31 17.52
N VAL A 249 3.68 1.44 18.01
CA VAL A 249 4.86 1.17 17.17
C VAL A 249 4.80 -0.26 16.64
N ASN A 250 4.97 -0.41 15.34
CA ASN A 250 5.06 -1.69 14.66
C ASN A 250 5.99 -1.59 13.44
N THR A 251 7.26 -1.26 13.71
CA THR A 251 8.26 -1.02 12.66
C THR A 251 8.40 -2.24 11.74
N HIS A 252 8.26 -2.03 10.43
CA HIS A 252 8.46 -3.06 9.42
C HIS A 252 9.96 -3.22 9.14
N ILE A 253 10.53 -4.33 9.57
CA ILE A 253 11.98 -4.60 9.55
C ILE A 253 12.49 -4.77 8.12
N THR A 254 13.57 -4.04 7.79
CA THR A 254 14.28 -4.12 6.51
C THR A 254 15.75 -4.54 6.65
N ASP A 255 16.34 -4.45 7.85
CA ASP A 255 17.69 -4.96 8.15
C ASP A 255 17.83 -5.25 9.65
N VAL A 256 18.67 -6.21 9.99
CA VAL A 256 18.99 -6.57 11.37
C VAL A 256 20.46 -6.96 11.49
N LYS A 257 21.10 -6.51 12.56
CA LYS A 257 22.51 -6.82 12.86
C LYS A 257 22.69 -7.11 14.35
N ALA A 258 23.63 -7.95 14.70
CA ALA A 258 24.04 -8.07 16.10
C ALA A 258 24.55 -6.73 16.61
N ALA A 259 24.11 -6.30 17.79
CA ALA A 259 24.58 -5.05 18.40
C ALA A 259 26.10 -5.13 18.66
N GLN A 260 26.76 -4.00 18.45
CA GLN A 260 28.21 -3.88 18.65
C GLN A 260 28.57 -3.53 20.08
#